data_fb08f4180b87887e4d17539a8133b691
#
_entry.id   fb08f4180b87887e4d17539a8133b691
#
_cell.length_a   1.000
_cell.length_b   1.000
_cell.length_c   1.000
_cell.angle_alpha   90.00
_cell.angle_beta   90.00
_cell.angle_gamma   90.00
#
_symmetry.space_group_name_H-M   'P 1'
#
loop_
_entity.id
_entity.type
_entity.pdbx_description
1 polymer ?
#
loop_
_entity_poly.entity_id
_entity_poly.type
_entity_poly.pdbx_seq_one_letter_code
_entity_poly.pdbx_strand_id
1 'polypeptide(L)'
;KPSISLQRNIGLDKVIKKRKYVMFLDDDLIFKKNAFKKMYSFVKKNKNLAGVGFNLNIKKVNFFTETLKNNKLTKFLGIYDTKMGIVTPSGWQTKAINLKRDLEVEWIPTQAVIYNNEKIKNLKFDTAYGKYSYLEDLDFSYSVSRRGKLMICSTANYISENTVNRNDYNFGTKEILNRYHFVSKFNFKKKYFFIGFLFSFLKNFLILLCLKPNFFLRIMGNLNAIFKIIFGLKSNENYKK
;
A
#
# COMPACT_ATOMS: atom_id res chain seq x y z
N LYS A 1 16.77 10.32 -11.98
CA LYS A 1 15.45 10.89 -11.70
C LYS A 1 15.13 10.67 -10.22
N PRO A 2 14.58 11.66 -9.52
CA PRO A 2 14.20 11.49 -8.12
C PRO A 2 13.13 10.40 -7.98
N SER A 3 13.16 9.65 -6.86
CA SER A 3 12.11 8.68 -6.53
C SER A 3 10.84 9.41 -6.03
N ILE A 4 9.68 8.76 -6.12
CA ILE A 4 8.41 9.27 -5.58
C ILE A 4 8.56 9.57 -4.08
N SER A 5 9.20 8.69 -3.31
CA SER A 5 9.50 8.89 -1.89
C SER A 5 10.31 10.18 -1.65
N LEU A 6 11.35 10.42 -2.46
CA LEU A 6 12.17 11.63 -2.32
C LEU A 6 11.38 12.90 -2.63
N GLN A 7 10.58 12.90 -3.70
CA GLN A 7 9.71 14.03 -4.06
C GLN A 7 8.72 14.37 -2.94
N ARG A 8 8.05 13.35 -2.37
CA ARG A 8 7.14 13.51 -1.23
C ARG A 8 7.86 14.05 0.01
N ASN A 9 9.08 13.59 0.27
CA ASN A 9 9.89 14.09 1.38
C ASN A 9 10.25 15.56 1.21
N ILE A 10 10.67 15.99 0.02
CA ILE A 10 10.94 17.40 -0.30
C ILE A 10 9.67 18.25 -0.08
N GLY A 11 8.52 17.74 -0.53
CA GLY A 11 7.23 18.39 -0.29
C GLY A 11 6.91 18.53 1.20
N LEU A 12 7.08 17.46 1.98
CA LEU A 12 6.88 17.46 3.43
C LEU A 12 7.76 18.50 4.12
N ASP A 13 9.04 18.60 3.78
CA ASP A 13 9.97 19.55 4.40
C ASP A 13 9.56 20.99 4.20
N LYS A 14 8.91 21.31 3.07
CA LYS A 14 8.44 22.64 2.77
C LYS A 14 7.13 23.01 3.49
N VAL A 15 6.23 22.05 3.70
CA VAL A 15 4.86 22.32 4.20
C VAL A 15 4.69 22.08 5.69
N ILE A 16 5.48 21.16 6.28
CA ILE A 16 5.25 20.65 7.64
C ILE A 16 5.30 21.73 8.73
N LYS A 17 6.11 22.75 8.53
CA LYS A 17 6.32 23.82 9.55
C LYS A 17 5.16 24.81 9.64
N LYS A 18 4.24 24.84 8.70
CA LYS A 18 3.30 25.96 8.54
C LYS A 18 1.81 25.57 8.62
N ARG A 19 1.47 24.29 8.55
CA ARG A 19 0.09 23.84 8.40
C ARG A 19 -0.27 22.71 9.38
N LYS A 20 -1.51 22.70 9.83
CA LYS A 20 -2.03 21.67 10.72
C LYS A 20 -2.23 20.32 10.02
N TYR A 21 -2.56 20.35 8.74
CA TYR A 21 -2.81 19.16 7.93
C TYR A 21 -2.03 19.22 6.63
N VAL A 22 -1.60 18.05 6.17
CA VAL A 22 -0.97 17.84 4.85
C VAL A 22 -1.84 16.87 4.07
N MET A 23 -2.14 17.21 2.83
CA MET A 23 -2.90 16.36 1.92
C MET A 23 -1.99 15.86 0.80
N PHE A 24 -2.05 14.56 0.52
CA PHE A 24 -1.47 13.96 -0.67
C PHE A 24 -2.59 13.61 -1.64
N LEU A 25 -2.40 14.00 -2.88
CA LEU A 25 -3.31 13.71 -3.99
C LEU A 25 -2.48 13.33 -5.21
N ASP A 26 -2.87 12.24 -5.89
CA ASP A 26 -2.36 11.93 -7.22
C ASP A 26 -3.19 12.74 -8.26
N ASP A 27 -2.61 13.01 -9.43
CA ASP A 27 -3.19 13.88 -10.46
C ASP A 27 -4.20 13.17 -11.39
N ASP A 28 -4.32 11.86 -11.26
CA ASP A 28 -5.16 10.97 -12.08
C ASP A 28 -6.46 10.53 -11.37
N LEU A 29 -6.95 11.33 -10.43
CA LEU A 29 -8.12 11.00 -9.62
C LEU A 29 -9.35 11.83 -10.01
N ILE A 30 -10.51 11.18 -10.01
CA ILE A 30 -11.80 11.83 -10.21
C ILE A 30 -12.60 11.82 -8.91
N PHE A 31 -12.77 13.00 -8.29
CA PHE A 31 -13.53 13.13 -7.06
C PHE A 31 -15.02 13.30 -7.34
N LYS A 32 -15.87 12.61 -6.56
CA LYS A 32 -17.33 12.81 -6.64
C LYS A 32 -17.72 14.17 -6.07
N LYS A 33 -18.87 14.68 -6.51
CA LYS A 33 -19.45 15.96 -6.06
C LYS A 33 -19.41 16.07 -4.53
N ASN A 34 -18.92 17.19 -4.03
CA ASN A 34 -18.78 17.51 -2.61
C ASN A 34 -17.80 16.61 -1.81
N ALA A 35 -16.94 15.80 -2.44
CA ALA A 35 -16.01 14.95 -1.71
C ALA A 35 -15.09 15.73 -0.75
N PHE A 36 -14.54 16.85 -1.19
CA PHE A 36 -13.69 17.71 -0.34
C PHE A 36 -14.48 18.37 0.80
N LYS A 37 -15.71 18.83 0.55
CA LYS A 37 -16.58 19.41 1.61
C LYS A 37 -16.89 18.37 2.69
N LYS A 38 -17.21 17.14 2.28
CA LYS A 38 -17.46 16.01 3.18
C LYS A 38 -16.22 15.64 3.98
N MET A 39 -15.06 15.56 3.31
CA MET A 39 -13.77 15.29 3.95
C MET A 39 -13.43 16.39 4.97
N TYR A 40 -13.57 17.66 4.62
CA TYR A 40 -13.33 18.77 5.54
C TYR A 40 -14.20 18.68 6.80
N SER A 41 -15.50 18.45 6.62
CA SER A 41 -16.45 18.28 7.74
C SER A 41 -16.07 17.09 8.62
N PHE A 42 -15.64 15.99 8.02
CA PHE A 42 -15.19 14.80 8.74
C PHE A 42 -13.93 15.08 9.59
N VAL A 43 -12.90 15.67 8.99
CA VAL A 43 -11.65 16.03 9.69
C VAL A 43 -11.92 17.03 10.82
N LYS A 44 -12.80 18.00 10.60
CA LYS A 44 -13.18 18.99 11.63
C LYS A 44 -13.84 18.35 12.85
N LYS A 45 -14.66 17.32 12.64
CA LYS A 45 -15.29 16.55 13.72
C LYS A 45 -14.33 15.63 14.46
N ASN A 46 -13.31 15.11 13.76
CA ASN A 46 -12.40 14.07 14.23
C ASN A 46 -10.96 14.57 14.37
N LYS A 47 -10.74 15.62 15.16
CA LYS A 47 -9.45 16.36 15.27
C LYS A 47 -8.27 15.52 15.75
N ASN A 48 -8.51 14.41 16.46
CA ASN A 48 -7.48 13.56 17.06
C ASN A 48 -6.95 12.45 16.14
N LEU A 49 -7.53 12.31 14.94
CA LEU A 49 -7.07 11.32 13.97
C LEU A 49 -5.67 11.67 13.45
N ALA A 50 -4.85 10.64 13.24
CA ALA A 50 -3.53 10.79 12.63
C ALA A 50 -3.61 10.95 11.11
N GLY A 51 -4.62 10.35 10.48
CA GLY A 51 -4.88 10.52 9.06
C GLY A 51 -6.27 10.08 8.65
N VAL A 52 -6.73 10.63 7.53
CA VAL A 52 -8.04 10.33 6.95
C VAL A 52 -7.91 10.14 5.44
N GLY A 53 -8.29 8.98 4.94
CA GLY A 53 -8.35 8.67 3.52
C GLY A 53 -9.72 8.95 2.92
N PHE A 54 -9.71 9.28 1.63
CA PHE A 54 -10.92 9.27 0.82
C PHE A 54 -11.32 7.83 0.49
N ASN A 55 -12.60 7.61 0.25
CA ASN A 55 -13.16 6.30 -0.09
C ASN A 55 -13.00 6.02 -1.58
N LEU A 56 -12.14 5.07 -1.92
CA LEU A 56 -11.96 4.62 -3.30
C LEU A 56 -13.18 3.79 -3.76
N ASN A 57 -13.81 4.25 -4.83
CA ASN A 57 -14.86 3.49 -5.48
C ASN A 57 -14.32 2.78 -6.73
N ILE A 58 -14.50 1.47 -6.80
CA ILE A 58 -14.17 0.65 -7.96
C ILE A 58 -15.42 -0.04 -8.51
N LYS A 59 -15.51 -0.15 -9.84
CA LYS A 59 -16.68 -0.75 -10.51
C LYS A 59 -16.67 -2.28 -10.47
N LYS A 60 -15.49 -2.90 -10.55
CA LYS A 60 -15.34 -4.36 -10.58
C LYS A 60 -14.39 -4.84 -9.51
N VAL A 61 -14.83 -5.73 -8.64
CA VAL A 61 -13.99 -6.47 -7.71
C VAL A 61 -13.65 -7.81 -8.36
N ASN A 62 -12.39 -8.23 -8.25
CA ASN A 62 -11.97 -9.52 -8.79
C ASN A 62 -12.57 -10.65 -7.94
N PHE A 63 -13.47 -11.45 -8.53
CA PHE A 63 -14.16 -12.58 -7.88
C PHE A 63 -13.16 -13.56 -7.22
N PHE A 64 -12.08 -13.89 -7.91
CA PHE A 64 -11.05 -14.79 -7.38
C PHE A 64 -10.42 -14.27 -6.09
N THR A 65 -10.15 -12.97 -6.03
CA THR A 65 -9.59 -12.32 -4.82
C THR A 65 -10.58 -12.35 -3.65
N GLU A 66 -11.87 -12.16 -3.92
CA GLU A 66 -12.91 -12.24 -2.87
C GLU A 66 -13.07 -13.66 -2.32
N THR A 67 -13.03 -14.67 -3.19
CA THR A 67 -13.06 -16.08 -2.77
C THR A 67 -11.88 -16.43 -1.85
N LEU A 68 -10.67 -15.96 -2.20
CA LEU A 68 -9.46 -16.17 -1.38
C LEU A 68 -9.55 -15.45 -0.02
N LYS A 69 -10.12 -14.25 0.04
CA LYS A 69 -10.31 -13.53 1.30
C LYS A 69 -11.27 -14.24 2.25
N ASN A 70 -12.30 -14.87 1.72
CA ASN A 70 -13.31 -15.57 2.50
C ASN A 70 -12.88 -16.99 2.93
N ASN A 71 -11.73 -17.48 2.45
CA ASN A 71 -11.25 -18.82 2.76
C ASN A 71 -10.59 -18.85 4.16
N LYS A 72 -11.05 -19.77 5.03
CA LYS A 72 -10.54 -19.92 6.40
C LYS A 72 -9.04 -20.28 6.44
N LEU A 73 -8.56 -21.09 5.50
CA LEU A 73 -7.16 -21.50 5.42
C LEU A 73 -6.24 -20.31 5.11
N THR A 74 -6.59 -19.48 4.12
CA THR A 74 -5.77 -18.30 3.77
C THR A 74 -5.72 -17.27 4.89
N LYS A 75 -6.79 -17.18 5.66
CA LYS A 75 -6.85 -16.35 6.87
C LYS A 75 -5.98 -16.91 8.00
N PHE A 76 -6.07 -18.22 8.28
CA PHE A 76 -5.22 -18.90 9.27
C PHE A 76 -3.73 -18.77 8.93
N LEU A 77 -3.36 -18.90 7.66
CA LEU A 77 -2.00 -18.69 7.17
C LEU A 77 -1.54 -17.22 7.18
N GLY A 78 -2.42 -16.28 7.55
CA GLY A 78 -2.10 -14.86 7.61
C GLY A 78 -1.84 -14.21 6.25
N ILE A 79 -2.42 -14.75 5.17
CA ILE A 79 -2.20 -14.29 3.78
C ILE A 79 -3.28 -13.31 3.36
N TYR A 80 -4.55 -13.64 3.64
CA TYR A 80 -5.72 -12.82 3.36
C TYR A 80 -6.57 -12.64 4.62
N ASP A 81 -7.36 -11.58 4.65
CA ASP A 81 -8.39 -11.35 5.65
C ASP A 81 -9.62 -10.70 5.01
N THR A 82 -10.78 -10.93 5.59
CA THR A 82 -12.04 -10.27 5.23
C THR A 82 -12.10 -8.84 5.74
N LYS A 83 -11.33 -8.50 6.78
CA LYS A 83 -11.22 -7.12 7.27
C LYS A 83 -10.56 -6.25 6.23
N MET A 84 -11.16 -5.11 5.95
CA MET A 84 -10.64 -4.11 5.02
C MET A 84 -9.64 -3.17 5.73
N GLY A 85 -8.63 -2.70 5.00
CA GLY A 85 -7.69 -1.69 5.48
C GLY A 85 -6.69 -2.18 6.52
N ILE A 86 -6.43 -3.48 6.62
CA ILE A 86 -5.45 -4.05 7.54
C ILE A 86 -4.21 -4.55 6.81
N VAL A 87 -3.12 -4.75 7.58
CA VAL A 87 -1.90 -5.43 7.15
C VAL A 87 -1.89 -6.82 7.76
N THR A 88 -1.88 -7.84 6.92
CA THR A 88 -1.89 -9.23 7.37
C THR A 88 -0.54 -9.65 7.97
N PRO A 89 -0.46 -10.73 8.76
CA PRO A 89 0.79 -11.21 9.33
C PRO A 89 1.90 -11.50 8.31
N SER A 90 1.54 -11.79 7.06
CA SER A 90 2.47 -11.99 5.95
C SER A 90 3.01 -10.68 5.35
N GLY A 91 2.56 -9.52 5.83
CA GLY A 91 2.90 -8.20 5.30
C GLY A 91 2.12 -7.80 4.05
N TRP A 92 1.13 -8.59 3.61
CA TRP A 92 0.19 -8.17 2.57
C TRP A 92 -0.90 -7.29 3.17
N GLN A 93 -1.42 -6.37 2.37
CA GLN A 93 -2.45 -5.44 2.79
C GLN A 93 -3.80 -5.74 2.13
N THR A 94 -4.89 -5.52 2.86
CA THR A 94 -6.24 -5.49 2.32
C THR A 94 -6.64 -4.05 1.99
N LYS A 95 -7.33 -3.85 0.87
CA LYS A 95 -7.81 -2.51 0.48
C LYS A 95 -9.16 -2.24 1.14
N ALA A 96 -9.35 -1.02 1.63
CA ALA A 96 -10.64 -0.49 2.02
C ALA A 96 -11.24 0.26 0.83
N ILE A 97 -12.29 -0.30 0.23
CA ILE A 97 -12.91 0.18 -1.01
C ILE A 97 -14.43 0.09 -0.91
N ASN A 98 -15.15 0.94 -1.66
CA ASN A 98 -16.62 0.93 -1.73
C ASN A 98 -17.30 0.95 -0.35
N LEU A 99 -16.73 1.68 0.60
CA LEU A 99 -17.23 1.71 1.97
C LEU A 99 -18.59 2.40 2.05
N LYS A 100 -19.52 1.80 2.81
CA LYS A 100 -20.84 2.38 3.13
C LYS A 100 -20.85 3.11 4.48
N ARG A 101 -19.86 2.85 5.34
CA ARG A 101 -19.67 3.48 6.65
C ARG A 101 -18.19 3.78 6.86
N ASP A 102 -17.91 4.75 7.71
CA ASP A 102 -16.53 5.13 8.05
C ASP A 102 -15.81 3.94 8.70
N LEU A 103 -14.54 3.76 8.38
CA LEU A 103 -13.78 2.59 8.79
C LEU A 103 -12.42 2.99 9.37
N GLU A 104 -12.11 2.48 10.56
CA GLU A 104 -10.75 2.53 11.12
C GLU A 104 -9.87 1.53 10.38
N VAL A 105 -8.67 1.96 9.98
CA VAL A 105 -7.76 1.18 9.13
C VAL A 105 -6.32 1.26 9.66
N GLU A 106 -5.48 0.29 9.28
CA GLU A 106 -4.06 0.28 9.63
C GLU A 106 -3.19 1.00 8.58
N TRP A 107 -3.73 1.20 7.38
CA TRP A 107 -3.02 1.88 6.30
C TRP A 107 -3.99 2.57 5.33
N ILE A 108 -3.49 3.61 4.65
CA ILE A 108 -4.21 4.38 3.63
C ILE A 108 -3.25 4.62 2.46
N PRO A 109 -3.65 4.38 1.20
CA PRO A 109 -2.82 4.74 0.05
C PRO A 109 -2.65 6.26 -0.04
N THR A 110 -1.45 6.72 -0.38
CA THR A 110 -1.13 8.16 -0.45
C THR A 110 -1.77 8.88 -1.63
N GLN A 111 -2.46 8.18 -2.50
CA GLN A 111 -3.12 8.78 -3.66
C GLN A 111 -4.25 9.77 -3.29
N ALA A 112 -4.92 9.60 -2.13
CA ALA A 112 -5.94 10.52 -1.66
C ALA A 112 -6.07 10.44 -0.14
N VAL A 113 -5.26 11.21 0.59
CA VAL A 113 -5.19 11.13 2.06
C VAL A 113 -4.83 12.49 2.67
N ILE A 114 -5.36 12.77 3.86
CA ILE A 114 -5.01 13.89 4.70
C ILE A 114 -4.36 13.36 5.97
N TYR A 115 -3.18 13.86 6.32
CA TYR A 115 -2.51 13.55 7.59
C TYR A 115 -2.48 14.75 8.51
N ASN A 116 -2.63 14.50 9.82
CA ASN A 116 -2.35 15.49 10.85
C ASN A 116 -0.84 15.69 10.96
N ASN A 117 -0.40 16.93 10.81
CA ASN A 117 0.99 17.28 10.71
C ASN A 117 1.81 16.95 11.98
N GLU A 118 1.20 17.11 13.15
CA GLU A 118 1.84 16.74 14.43
C GLU A 118 2.12 15.23 14.50
N LYS A 119 1.22 14.41 13.94
CA LYS A 119 1.36 12.94 13.95
C LYS A 119 2.38 12.43 12.93
N ILE A 120 2.61 13.17 11.86
CA ILE A 120 3.63 12.83 10.84
C ILE A 120 4.95 13.59 11.03
N LYS A 121 5.05 14.43 12.04
CA LYS A 121 6.29 15.17 12.36
C LYS A 121 7.46 14.20 12.49
N ASN A 122 8.57 14.50 11.82
CA ASN A 122 9.79 13.67 11.75
C ASN A 122 9.59 12.28 11.07
N LEU A 123 8.46 12.03 10.41
CA LEU A 123 8.33 10.89 9.51
C LEU A 123 8.76 11.29 8.10
N LYS A 124 9.37 10.33 7.41
CA LYS A 124 9.75 10.43 6.00
C LYS A 124 9.30 9.18 5.27
N PHE A 125 8.97 9.35 3.99
CA PHE A 125 8.86 8.21 3.10
C PHE A 125 10.20 7.54 2.96
N ASP A 126 10.23 6.23 3.11
CA ASP A 126 11.45 5.46 3.04
C ASP A 126 11.95 5.37 1.59
N THR A 127 13.16 5.88 1.33
CA THR A 127 13.75 5.88 -0.02
C THR A 127 14.33 4.52 -0.42
N ALA A 128 14.44 3.57 0.51
CA ALA A 128 14.88 2.20 0.24
C ALA A 128 13.93 1.43 -0.69
N TYR A 129 12.66 1.91 -0.87
CA TYR A 129 11.71 1.35 -1.83
C TYR A 129 12.06 1.62 -3.30
N GLY A 130 13.09 2.40 -3.58
CA GLY A 130 13.61 2.61 -4.92
C GLY A 130 12.90 3.67 -5.75
N LYS A 131 13.24 3.75 -7.04
CA LYS A 131 12.72 4.80 -7.95
C LYS A 131 11.21 4.69 -8.16
N TYR A 132 10.71 3.50 -8.49
CA TYR A 132 9.28 3.17 -8.51
C TYR A 132 8.90 2.64 -7.13
N SER A 133 8.72 3.52 -6.19
CA SER A 133 8.60 3.27 -4.76
C SER A 133 7.34 2.43 -4.39
N TYR A 134 7.23 1.19 -4.90
CA TYR A 134 6.12 0.29 -4.55
C TYR A 134 6.14 -0.06 -3.06
N LEU A 135 5.05 0.11 -2.36
CA LEU A 135 4.81 -0.06 -0.91
C LEU A 135 5.35 1.07 0.00
N GLU A 136 5.86 2.17 -0.54
CA GLU A 136 6.23 3.34 0.28
C GLU A 136 5.02 3.98 0.96
N ASP A 137 3.86 3.91 0.31
CA ASP A 137 2.58 4.37 0.83
C ASP A 137 2.10 3.52 2.01
N LEU A 138 2.23 2.20 1.89
CA LEU A 138 1.95 1.26 2.98
C LEU A 138 2.87 1.52 4.17
N ASP A 139 4.18 1.63 3.93
CA ASP A 139 5.19 1.88 4.96
C ASP A 139 4.93 3.17 5.73
N PHE A 140 4.77 4.27 5.00
CA PHE A 140 4.50 5.57 5.60
C PHE A 140 3.20 5.57 6.40
N SER A 141 2.13 5.10 5.78
CA SER A 141 0.81 5.06 6.41
C SER A 141 0.78 4.15 7.64
N TYR A 142 1.40 2.97 7.57
CA TYR A 142 1.53 2.06 8.71
C TYR A 142 2.38 2.67 9.83
N SER A 143 3.43 3.44 9.50
CA SER A 143 4.19 4.21 10.50
C SER A 143 3.32 5.26 11.18
N VAL A 144 2.42 5.92 10.45
CA VAL A 144 1.48 6.90 11.00
C VAL A 144 0.45 6.22 11.90
N SER A 145 -0.06 5.04 11.53
CA SER A 145 -1.03 4.29 12.36
C SER A 145 -0.50 3.93 13.74
N ARG A 146 0.83 3.79 13.87
CA ARG A 146 1.50 3.57 15.19
C ARG A 146 1.54 4.82 16.07
N ARG A 147 1.20 6.00 15.52
CA ARG A 147 1.15 7.29 16.23
C ARG A 147 -0.26 7.79 16.50
N GLY A 148 -1.27 7.14 15.93
CA GLY A 148 -2.68 7.48 16.13
C GLY A 148 -3.57 6.84 15.08
N LYS A 149 -4.87 6.92 15.30
CA LYS A 149 -5.87 6.27 14.46
C LYS A 149 -5.91 6.82 13.05
N LEU A 150 -6.02 5.91 12.08
CA LEU A 150 -6.33 6.21 10.69
C LEU A 150 -7.77 5.82 10.39
N MET A 151 -8.47 6.64 9.60
CA MET A 151 -9.82 6.34 9.17
C MET A 151 -10.02 6.61 7.68
N ILE A 152 -10.99 5.93 7.06
CA ILE A 152 -11.49 6.30 5.74
C ILE A 152 -12.88 6.88 5.89
N CYS A 153 -13.07 8.09 5.35
CA CYS A 153 -14.36 8.78 5.29
C CYS A 153 -15.19 8.20 4.14
N SER A 154 -16.20 7.40 4.47
CA SER A 154 -17.04 6.68 3.50
C SER A 154 -17.81 7.58 2.53
N THR A 155 -18.11 8.81 2.96
CA THR A 155 -18.89 9.77 2.15
C THR A 155 -18.04 10.61 1.21
N ALA A 156 -16.71 10.70 1.43
CA ALA A 156 -15.77 11.44 0.60
C ALA A 156 -15.19 10.53 -0.49
N ASN A 157 -15.89 10.40 -1.59
CA ASN A 157 -15.64 9.39 -2.61
C ASN A 157 -14.77 9.89 -3.77
N TYR A 158 -13.92 9.02 -4.32
CA TYR A 158 -13.18 9.21 -5.57
C TYR A 158 -13.09 7.93 -6.38
N ILE A 159 -12.68 8.06 -7.65
CA ILE A 159 -12.43 6.99 -8.60
C ILE A 159 -11.01 7.20 -9.14
N SER A 160 -10.25 6.13 -9.33
CA SER A 160 -8.98 6.11 -10.07
C SER A 160 -9.21 5.30 -11.35
N GLU A 161 -8.89 5.89 -12.49
CA GLU A 161 -9.08 5.25 -13.81
C GLU A 161 -7.83 4.48 -14.27
N ASN A 162 -6.67 4.75 -13.67
CA ASN A 162 -5.42 4.17 -14.12
C ASN A 162 -5.22 2.73 -13.66
N THR A 163 -5.05 1.84 -14.64
CA THR A 163 -4.57 0.47 -14.43
C THR A 163 -3.10 0.38 -14.84
N VAL A 164 -2.23 0.37 -13.86
CA VAL A 164 -0.78 0.16 -14.12
C VAL A 164 -0.55 -1.32 -14.45
N ASN A 165 0.10 -1.60 -15.59
CA ASN A 165 0.55 -2.96 -15.89
C ASN A 165 1.70 -3.34 -14.94
N ARG A 166 1.51 -4.41 -14.16
CA ARG A 166 2.45 -4.89 -13.13
C ARG A 166 2.93 -6.30 -13.39
N ASN A 167 3.08 -6.68 -14.67
CA ASN A 167 3.40 -8.06 -15.06
C ASN A 167 4.85 -8.23 -15.55
N ASP A 168 5.70 -7.21 -15.39
CA ASP A 168 7.11 -7.29 -15.81
C ASP A 168 8.02 -7.87 -14.71
N TYR A 169 9.23 -8.26 -15.13
CA TYR A 169 10.27 -8.82 -14.28
C TYR A 169 10.70 -7.88 -13.14
N ASN A 170 10.85 -6.59 -13.46
CA ASN A 170 11.29 -5.60 -12.48
C ASN A 170 10.25 -5.39 -11.39
N PHE A 171 8.96 -5.34 -11.77
CA PHE A 171 7.89 -5.25 -10.78
C PHE A 171 7.84 -6.52 -9.91
N GLY A 172 7.96 -7.71 -10.51
CA GLY A 172 8.00 -8.96 -9.76
C GLY A 172 9.12 -8.99 -8.71
N THR A 173 10.32 -8.54 -9.10
CA THR A 173 11.46 -8.44 -8.18
C THR A 173 11.19 -7.44 -7.06
N LYS A 174 10.72 -6.24 -7.38
CA LYS A 174 10.44 -5.17 -6.41
C LYS A 174 9.30 -5.52 -5.45
N GLU A 175 8.25 -6.15 -5.94
CA GLU A 175 7.11 -6.56 -5.10
C GLU A 175 7.57 -7.39 -3.90
N ILE A 176 8.48 -8.32 -4.10
CA ILE A 176 8.95 -9.24 -3.06
C ILE A 176 10.04 -8.61 -2.19
N LEU A 177 11.03 -7.94 -2.80
CA LEU A 177 12.10 -7.27 -2.03
C LEU A 177 11.55 -6.16 -1.14
N ASN A 178 10.67 -5.33 -1.66
CA ASN A 178 10.07 -4.22 -0.91
C ASN A 178 9.16 -4.74 0.22
N ARG A 179 8.46 -5.85 -0.02
CA ARG A 179 7.65 -6.48 1.03
C ARG A 179 8.51 -7.10 2.11
N TYR A 180 9.61 -7.74 1.76
CA TYR A 180 10.57 -8.26 2.73
C TYR A 180 11.20 -7.12 3.56
N HIS A 181 11.52 -5.99 2.92
CA HIS A 181 11.98 -4.79 3.61
C HIS A 181 10.93 -4.29 4.63
N PHE A 182 9.66 -4.16 4.21
CA PHE A 182 8.55 -3.78 5.08
C PHE A 182 8.40 -4.72 6.28
N VAL A 183 8.34 -6.03 6.03
CA VAL A 183 8.20 -7.07 7.06
C VAL A 183 9.37 -7.02 8.05
N SER A 184 10.59 -6.81 7.56
CA SER A 184 11.80 -6.71 8.40
C SER A 184 11.79 -5.43 9.23
N LYS A 185 11.44 -4.29 8.65
CA LYS A 185 11.38 -2.98 9.30
C LYS A 185 10.39 -2.94 10.46
N PHE A 186 9.24 -3.57 10.30
CA PHE A 186 8.17 -3.59 11.32
C PHE A 186 8.16 -4.85 12.18
N ASN A 187 9.23 -5.66 12.12
CA ASN A 187 9.41 -6.86 12.95
C ASN A 187 8.28 -7.91 12.81
N PHE A 188 7.72 -8.05 11.62
CA PHE A 188 6.79 -9.14 11.35
C PHE A 188 7.52 -10.50 11.37
N LYS A 189 6.83 -11.56 11.73
CA LYS A 189 7.41 -12.92 11.73
C LYS A 189 7.68 -13.37 10.30
N LYS A 190 8.95 -13.48 9.93
CA LYS A 190 9.41 -13.83 8.55
C LYS A 190 8.77 -15.10 7.99
N LYS A 191 8.43 -16.08 8.85
CA LYS A 191 7.74 -17.31 8.43
C LYS A 191 6.44 -17.01 7.68
N TYR A 192 5.64 -16.05 8.13
CA TYR A 192 4.40 -15.68 7.45
C TYR A 192 4.66 -14.98 6.12
N PHE A 193 5.73 -14.19 6.01
CA PHE A 193 6.13 -13.63 4.73
C PHE A 193 6.45 -14.72 3.71
N PHE A 194 7.22 -15.75 4.06
CA PHE A 194 7.53 -16.85 3.16
C PHE A 194 6.29 -17.65 2.77
N ILE A 195 5.37 -17.88 3.69
CA ILE A 195 4.07 -18.52 3.40
C ILE A 195 3.27 -17.64 2.42
N GLY A 196 3.18 -16.35 2.65
CA GLY A 196 2.50 -15.40 1.76
C GLY A 196 3.14 -15.32 0.39
N PHE A 197 4.48 -15.36 0.32
CA PHE A 197 5.22 -15.44 -0.92
C PHE A 197 4.86 -16.72 -1.71
N LEU A 198 4.96 -17.89 -1.08
CA LEU A 198 4.65 -19.16 -1.72
C LEU A 198 3.23 -19.17 -2.29
N PHE A 199 2.27 -18.68 -1.52
CA PHE A 199 0.89 -18.58 -1.96
C PHE A 199 0.74 -17.62 -3.16
N SER A 200 1.38 -16.44 -3.11
CA SER A 200 1.35 -15.47 -4.21
C SER A 200 2.01 -16.02 -5.47
N PHE A 201 3.10 -16.76 -5.30
CA PHE A 201 3.80 -17.44 -6.38
C PHE A 201 2.91 -18.50 -7.04
N LEU A 202 2.32 -19.41 -6.25
CA LEU A 202 1.40 -20.44 -6.76
C LEU A 202 0.19 -19.82 -7.48
N LYS A 203 -0.39 -18.77 -6.92
CA LYS A 203 -1.48 -18.02 -7.57
C LYS A 203 -1.04 -17.47 -8.94
N ASN A 204 0.12 -16.82 -9.02
CA ASN A 204 0.63 -16.26 -10.27
C ASN A 204 0.96 -17.36 -11.28
N PHE A 205 1.46 -18.50 -10.81
CA PHE A 205 1.73 -19.69 -11.63
C PHE A 205 0.43 -20.26 -12.22
N LEU A 206 -0.61 -20.41 -11.42
CA LEU A 206 -1.93 -20.82 -11.91
C LEU A 206 -2.50 -19.85 -12.94
N ILE A 207 -2.33 -18.54 -12.73
CA ILE A 207 -2.76 -17.53 -13.71
C ILE A 207 -1.96 -17.66 -15.02
N LEU A 208 -0.66 -17.97 -14.95
CA LEU A 208 0.17 -18.22 -16.13
C LEU A 208 -0.36 -19.42 -16.92
N LEU A 209 -0.67 -20.53 -16.25
CA LEU A 209 -1.22 -21.73 -16.89
C LEU A 209 -2.62 -21.49 -17.51
N CYS A 210 -3.40 -20.62 -16.87
CA CYS A 210 -4.79 -20.32 -17.27
C CYS A 210 -4.95 -19.17 -18.25
N LEU A 211 -3.96 -18.80 -19.13
CA LEU A 211 -4.14 -17.86 -20.26
C LEU A 211 -3.47 -16.47 -20.19
N LYS A 212 -2.52 -16.21 -19.32
CA LYS A 212 -1.82 -14.92 -19.32
C LYS A 212 -0.29 -15.07 -19.36
N PRO A 213 0.31 -15.28 -20.55
CA PRO A 213 1.76 -15.48 -20.70
C PRO A 213 2.59 -14.33 -20.12
N ASN A 214 2.04 -13.13 -20.05
CA ASN A 214 2.70 -11.95 -19.47
C ASN A 214 3.05 -12.12 -17.97
N PHE A 215 2.46 -13.09 -17.26
CA PHE A 215 2.82 -13.38 -15.86
C PHE A 215 4.16 -14.12 -15.72
N PHE A 216 4.69 -14.71 -16.78
CA PHE A 216 5.97 -15.41 -16.75
C PHE A 216 7.12 -14.50 -16.25
N LEU A 217 7.26 -13.31 -16.81
CA LEU A 217 8.31 -12.36 -16.41
C LEU A 217 8.18 -11.96 -14.93
N ARG A 218 6.97 -11.74 -14.44
CA ARG A 218 6.73 -11.42 -13.03
C ARG A 218 7.13 -12.57 -12.11
N ILE A 219 6.83 -13.82 -12.49
CA ILE A 219 7.22 -15.01 -11.74
C ILE A 219 8.74 -15.13 -11.65
N MET A 220 9.44 -14.94 -12.77
CA MET A 220 10.91 -14.94 -12.80
C MET A 220 11.49 -13.82 -11.91
N GLY A 221 10.88 -12.65 -11.91
CA GLY A 221 11.24 -11.58 -10.98
C GLY A 221 11.03 -11.94 -9.51
N ASN A 222 9.92 -12.62 -9.18
CA ASN A 222 9.65 -13.09 -7.82
C ASN A 222 10.70 -14.12 -7.37
N LEU A 223 11.11 -15.06 -8.24
CA LEU A 223 12.15 -16.05 -7.94
C LEU A 223 13.52 -15.39 -7.71
N ASN A 224 13.91 -14.44 -8.58
CA ASN A 224 15.13 -13.66 -8.39
C ASN A 224 15.14 -12.92 -7.05
N ALA A 225 14.02 -12.35 -6.64
CA ALA A 225 13.91 -11.66 -5.37
C ALA A 225 14.12 -12.60 -4.17
N ILE A 226 13.48 -13.76 -4.18
CA ILE A 226 13.65 -14.77 -3.11
C ILE A 226 15.08 -15.27 -3.06
N PHE A 227 15.70 -15.54 -4.20
CA PHE A 227 17.12 -15.91 -4.27
C PHE A 227 18.00 -14.86 -3.59
N LYS A 228 17.80 -13.58 -3.93
CA LYS A 228 18.53 -12.47 -3.28
C LYS A 228 18.31 -12.41 -1.77
N ILE A 229 17.09 -12.65 -1.30
CA ILE A 229 16.77 -12.64 0.14
C ILE A 229 17.47 -13.78 0.87
N ILE A 230 17.43 -15.01 0.32
CA ILE A 230 18.02 -16.20 0.95
C ILE A 230 19.54 -16.08 1.03
N PHE A 231 20.18 -15.61 -0.05
CA PHE A 231 21.64 -15.49 -0.12
C PHE A 231 22.18 -14.14 0.40
N GLY A 232 21.32 -13.26 0.94
CA GLY A 232 21.73 -11.97 1.47
C GLY A 232 22.32 -11.01 0.44
N LEU A 233 22.00 -11.22 -0.86
CA LEU A 233 22.52 -10.41 -1.95
C LEU A 233 21.84 -9.04 -1.95
N LYS A 234 22.61 -7.97 -1.91
CA LYS A 234 22.08 -6.60 -2.04
C LYS A 234 21.43 -6.43 -3.41
N SER A 235 20.29 -5.75 -3.46
CA SER A 235 19.72 -5.33 -4.74
C SER A 235 20.71 -4.39 -5.41
N ASN A 236 21.19 -4.72 -6.62
CA ASN A 236 22.12 -3.89 -7.39
C ASN A 236 21.48 -2.59 -7.93
N GLU A 237 20.36 -2.14 -7.42
CA GLU A 237 19.88 -0.79 -7.66
C GLU A 237 20.70 0.18 -6.79
N ASN A 238 22.00 0.33 -7.15
CA ASN A 238 22.83 1.40 -6.63
C ASN A 238 22.16 2.73 -6.98
N TYR A 239 21.46 3.31 -6.02
CA TYR A 239 21.14 4.72 -6.06
C TYR A 239 22.46 5.46 -5.86
N LYS A 240 23.22 5.68 -6.96
CA LYS A 240 24.26 6.69 -6.95
C LYS A 240 23.59 8.00 -6.51
N LYS A 241 24.15 8.55 -5.43
CA LYS A 241 23.82 9.85 -4.85
C LYS A 241 23.73 10.95 -5.89
#